data_47c50b6dece948c219ab151c36c85b91
#
_entry.id   47c50b6dece948c219ab151c36c85b91
#
_cell.length_a   1.000
_cell.length_b   1.000
_cell.length_c   1.000
_cell.angle_alpha   90.00
_cell.angle_beta   90.00
_cell.angle_gamma   90.00
#
_symmetry.space_group_name_H-M   'P 1'
#
loop_
_entity.id
_entity.type
_entity.pdbx_description
1 polymer ?
#
loop_
_entity_poly.entity_id
_entity_poly.type
_entity_poly.pdbx_seq_one_letter_code
_entity_poly.pdbx_strand_id
1 'polypeptide(L)'
;MTLTHVLGSDIPHHNHTVLRFFNDVISAQLPQDTPRRFMVVTPTPDALQAYQALQIETFPDKRALARAVINRATDRQQRFFFHGQFNPGLWLALLSGKLRRNQAFWHVWGADLYEEGSGLKYQLFYLLRRLAQGRMARVFATRGDLYHYQQRHPRVPTSLLYFPTRMPECAVPVATEPHDFTVLLGNSGDRSNRHIAGLQAIKSQFGDQIKVVIPLGYPANNDTYINEVATEAALLFPNGQVTLLRDKIDFDAYLALLSRCHLGYFMFERQQGIGTLCLLIQAGIPFVLSRKNPFWRDLSEQGLPVLFSDDALDSARVAEAQRQLMQCDPASIAFFAPGYLAGWREALTLSETENL
;
A
#
# COMPACT_ATOMS: atom_id res chain seq x y z
N MET A 1 2.18 -13.64 27.29
CA MET A 1 2.95 -12.60 26.55
C MET A 1 1.98 -11.55 26.08
N THR A 2 2.37 -10.27 26.07
CA THR A 2 1.48 -9.18 25.66
C THR A 2 1.96 -8.58 24.36
N LEU A 3 1.13 -8.64 23.31
CA LEU A 3 1.39 -7.98 22.04
C LEU A 3 0.82 -6.53 22.06
N THR A 4 1.65 -5.56 21.68
CA THR A 4 1.24 -4.17 21.52
C THR A 4 1.47 -3.74 20.08
N HIS A 5 0.43 -3.24 19.44
CA HIS A 5 0.48 -2.69 18.10
C HIS A 5 1.03 -1.26 18.14
N VAL A 6 1.91 -0.91 17.20
CA VAL A 6 2.58 0.40 17.18
C VAL A 6 2.39 1.08 15.84
N LEU A 7 1.73 2.23 15.88
CA LEU A 7 1.61 3.19 14.77
C LEU A 7 2.57 4.36 15.08
N GLY A 8 3.85 4.14 14.78
CA GLY A 8 4.99 4.94 15.25
C GLY A 8 5.19 6.28 14.55
N SER A 9 4.29 6.67 13.66
CA SER A 9 4.33 7.92 12.89
C SER A 9 2.93 8.46 12.67
N ASP A 10 2.81 9.79 12.58
CA ASP A 10 1.56 10.42 12.18
C ASP A 10 1.38 10.31 10.66
N ILE A 11 0.63 9.28 10.25
CA ILE A 11 0.18 9.03 8.88
C ILE A 11 -1.33 8.75 8.96
N PRO A 12 -2.16 9.79 9.10
CA PRO A 12 -3.56 9.66 9.51
C PRO A 12 -4.34 8.67 8.65
N HIS A 13 -4.19 8.76 7.33
CA HIS A 13 -4.91 7.88 6.40
C HIS A 13 -4.63 6.39 6.66
N HIS A 14 -3.37 6.01 6.80
CA HIS A 14 -2.99 4.62 7.08
C HIS A 14 -3.33 4.21 8.50
N ASN A 15 -3.06 5.08 9.48
CA ASN A 15 -3.34 4.82 10.88
C ASN A 15 -4.82 4.55 11.11
N HIS A 16 -5.71 5.39 10.59
CA HIS A 16 -7.16 5.19 10.69
C HIS A 16 -7.64 3.93 9.97
N THR A 17 -7.04 3.57 8.84
CA THR A 17 -7.39 2.32 8.14
C THR A 17 -7.07 1.10 9.00
N VAL A 18 -5.87 1.04 9.61
CA VAL A 18 -5.48 -0.05 10.51
C VAL A 18 -6.38 -0.08 11.75
N LEU A 19 -6.59 1.05 12.41
CA LEU A 19 -7.41 1.11 13.63
C LEU A 19 -8.84 0.67 13.37
N ARG A 20 -9.45 1.13 12.28
CA ARG A 20 -10.80 0.71 11.88
C ARG A 20 -10.86 -0.78 11.62
N PHE A 21 -9.92 -1.33 10.85
CA PHE A 21 -9.87 -2.75 10.58
C PHE A 21 -9.76 -3.59 11.86
N PHE A 22 -8.92 -3.18 12.79
CA PHE A 22 -8.80 -3.87 14.08
C PHE A 22 -10.04 -3.70 14.95
N ASN A 23 -10.63 -2.51 14.99
CA ASN A 23 -11.85 -2.24 15.76
C ASN A 23 -13.06 -3.03 15.23
N ASP A 24 -13.31 -2.94 13.93
CA ASP A 24 -14.57 -3.40 13.33
C ASP A 24 -14.49 -4.87 12.89
N VAL A 25 -13.33 -5.33 12.44
CA VAL A 25 -13.18 -6.67 11.85
C VAL A 25 -12.43 -7.62 12.77
N ILE A 26 -11.19 -7.28 13.17
CA ILE A 26 -10.34 -8.20 13.94
C ILE A 26 -10.93 -8.43 15.34
N SER A 27 -11.41 -7.40 16.02
CA SER A 27 -12.01 -7.55 17.35
C SER A 27 -13.27 -8.41 17.33
N ALA A 28 -14.05 -8.38 16.26
CA ALA A 28 -15.24 -9.20 16.10
C ALA A 28 -14.93 -10.66 15.71
N GLN A 29 -13.97 -10.87 14.80
CA GLN A 29 -13.66 -12.20 14.25
C GLN A 29 -12.62 -12.99 15.05
N LEU A 30 -11.75 -12.30 15.80
CA LEU A 30 -10.71 -12.87 16.65
C LEU A 30 -10.79 -12.24 18.05
N PRO A 31 -11.88 -12.48 18.79
CA PRO A 31 -12.06 -11.88 20.11
C PRO A 31 -10.95 -12.32 21.08
N GLN A 32 -10.60 -11.41 21.98
CA GLN A 32 -9.67 -11.64 23.08
C GLN A 32 -10.33 -11.23 24.39
N ASP A 33 -9.86 -11.81 25.53
CA ASP A 33 -10.36 -11.47 26.86
C ASP A 33 -10.13 -9.99 27.22
N THR A 34 -9.09 -9.37 26.63
CA THR A 34 -8.77 -7.96 26.82
C THR A 34 -8.65 -7.25 25.47
N PRO A 35 -9.07 -5.96 25.38
CA PRO A 35 -8.91 -5.19 24.16
C PRO A 35 -7.46 -5.14 23.68
N ARG A 36 -7.27 -5.21 22.35
CA ARG A 36 -5.93 -5.09 21.75
C ARG A 36 -5.34 -3.72 22.01
N ARG A 37 -4.06 -3.70 22.36
CA ARG A 37 -3.34 -2.49 22.74
C ARG A 37 -2.68 -1.83 21.53
N PHE A 38 -2.89 -0.53 21.41
CA PHE A 38 -2.27 0.31 20.37
C PHE A 38 -1.52 1.48 21.01
N MET A 39 -0.32 1.76 20.50
CA MET A 39 0.46 2.97 20.75
C MET A 39 0.48 3.79 19.45
N VAL A 40 -0.07 5.00 19.48
CA VAL A 40 -0.32 5.78 18.24
C VAL A 40 0.25 7.18 18.36
N VAL A 41 1.08 7.59 17.39
CA VAL A 41 1.47 9.00 17.22
C VAL A 41 0.35 9.74 16.52
N THR A 42 -0.21 10.75 17.18
CA THR A 42 -1.24 11.61 16.60
C THR A 42 -1.29 12.98 17.28
N PRO A 43 -1.48 14.07 16.52
CA PRO A 43 -1.76 15.40 17.08
C PRO A 43 -3.24 15.57 17.49
N THR A 44 -4.12 14.64 17.09
CA THR A 44 -5.58 14.71 17.31
C THR A 44 -6.11 13.47 18.03
N PRO A 45 -5.81 13.31 19.35
CA PRO A 45 -6.18 12.11 20.09
C PRO A 45 -7.69 11.88 20.15
N ASP A 46 -8.50 12.93 20.12
CA ASP A 46 -9.96 12.83 20.20
C ASP A 46 -10.58 12.09 19.00
N ALA A 47 -9.94 12.17 17.84
CA ALA A 47 -10.38 11.46 16.64
C ALA A 47 -10.29 9.92 16.80
N LEU A 48 -9.55 9.42 17.78
CA LEU A 48 -9.37 7.99 18.04
C LEU A 48 -10.39 7.42 19.04
N GLN A 49 -11.18 8.24 19.70
CA GLN A 49 -12.23 7.81 20.65
C GLN A 49 -13.31 6.93 19.99
N ALA A 50 -13.46 7.01 18.68
CA ALA A 50 -14.41 6.17 17.93
C ALA A 50 -14.04 4.67 17.95
N TYR A 51 -12.79 4.31 18.26
CA TYR A 51 -12.32 2.91 18.23
C TYR A 51 -12.45 2.22 19.58
N GLN A 52 -13.70 2.02 20.05
CA GLN A 52 -14.02 1.59 21.42
C GLN A 52 -13.62 0.14 21.73
N ALA A 53 -13.48 -0.72 20.71
CA ALA A 53 -13.03 -2.10 20.88
C ALA A 53 -11.49 -2.22 21.10
N LEU A 54 -10.75 -1.11 21.06
CA LEU A 54 -9.31 -1.06 21.21
C LEU A 54 -8.87 -0.29 22.45
N GLN A 55 -7.75 -0.67 23.03
CA GLN A 55 -7.05 0.11 24.06
C GLN A 55 -5.97 0.96 23.42
N ILE A 56 -6.25 2.25 23.20
CA ILE A 56 -5.36 3.14 22.48
C ILE A 56 -4.67 4.11 23.46
N GLU A 57 -3.35 4.18 23.38
CA GLU A 57 -2.51 5.17 24.04
C GLU A 57 -1.90 6.10 22.98
N THR A 58 -2.11 7.39 23.13
CA THR A 58 -1.70 8.41 22.16
C THR A 58 -0.42 9.12 22.57
N PHE A 59 0.40 9.49 21.60
CA PHE A 59 1.65 10.20 21.79
C PHE A 59 1.72 11.42 20.87
N PRO A 60 2.23 12.57 21.36
CA PRO A 60 2.27 13.80 20.55
C PRO A 60 3.28 13.73 19.41
N ASP A 61 4.32 12.91 19.55
CA ASP A 61 5.39 12.80 18.56
C ASP A 61 6.11 11.44 18.59
N LYS A 62 6.93 11.21 17.56
CA LYS A 62 7.73 9.98 17.38
C LYS A 62 8.71 9.72 18.55
N ARG A 63 9.24 10.78 19.19
CA ARG A 63 10.23 10.64 20.28
C ARG A 63 9.56 10.18 21.55
N ALA A 64 8.38 10.72 21.86
CA ALA A 64 7.59 10.32 23.01
C ALA A 64 7.19 8.85 22.91
N LEU A 65 6.66 8.42 21.74
CA LEU A 65 6.32 7.03 21.49
C LEU A 65 7.54 6.11 21.57
N ALA A 66 8.67 6.46 20.95
CA ALA A 66 9.88 5.63 21.00
C ALA A 66 10.38 5.42 22.43
N ARG A 67 10.36 6.47 23.28
CA ARG A 67 10.71 6.36 24.71
C ARG A 67 9.77 5.40 25.45
N ALA A 68 8.47 5.49 25.21
CA ALA A 68 7.48 4.62 25.82
C ALA A 68 7.67 3.15 25.41
N VAL A 69 7.92 2.88 24.12
CA VAL A 69 8.25 1.52 23.63
C VAL A 69 9.52 1.00 24.30
N ILE A 70 10.60 1.79 24.36
CA ILE A 70 11.87 1.40 24.98
C ILE A 70 11.66 1.06 26.46
N ASN A 71 10.89 1.87 27.19
CA ASN A 71 10.60 1.62 28.61
C ASN A 71 9.82 0.31 28.80
N ARG A 72 8.82 0.04 27.96
CA ARG A 72 8.07 -1.25 28.00
C ARG A 72 8.91 -2.44 27.58
N ALA A 73 9.84 -2.25 26.65
CA ALA A 73 10.73 -3.31 26.16
C ALA A 73 11.73 -3.79 27.24
N THR A 74 11.85 -3.11 28.38
CA THR A 74 12.60 -3.62 29.55
C THR A 74 12.00 -4.90 30.09
N ASP A 75 10.68 -5.04 30.05
CA ASP A 75 9.99 -6.32 30.20
C ASP A 75 10.14 -7.12 28.91
N ARG A 76 10.94 -8.20 28.97
CA ARG A 76 11.31 -9.01 27.81
C ARG A 76 10.18 -9.93 27.31
N GLN A 77 9.06 -9.98 27.99
CA GLN A 77 7.84 -10.66 27.55
C GLN A 77 6.93 -9.80 26.71
N GLN A 78 7.16 -8.48 26.67
CA GLN A 78 6.45 -7.54 25.80
C GLN A 78 6.89 -7.72 24.34
N ARG A 79 5.93 -7.70 23.44
CA ARG A 79 6.14 -7.78 21.99
C ARG A 79 5.48 -6.60 21.33
N PHE A 80 6.07 -6.15 20.22
CA PHE A 80 5.62 -4.96 19.49
C PHE A 80 5.42 -5.30 18.02
N PHE A 81 4.23 -5.06 17.52
CA PHE A 81 3.87 -5.23 16.11
C PHE A 81 3.84 -3.84 15.46
N PHE A 82 4.87 -3.53 14.69
CA PHE A 82 5.03 -2.25 14.02
C PHE A 82 4.25 -2.24 12.70
N HIS A 83 3.24 -1.39 12.60
CA HIS A 83 2.47 -1.13 11.40
C HIS A 83 3.15 -0.02 10.59
N GLY A 84 3.98 -0.39 9.63
CA GLY A 84 4.93 0.52 9.02
C GLY A 84 5.99 0.99 10.02
N GLN A 85 7.21 1.24 9.59
CA GLN A 85 8.26 1.67 10.49
C GLN A 85 8.98 2.92 9.97
N PHE A 86 8.45 4.08 10.34
CA PHE A 86 8.94 5.40 9.97
C PHE A 86 9.53 6.19 11.14
N ASN A 87 9.78 5.53 12.27
CA ASN A 87 10.29 6.15 13.49
C ASN A 87 11.79 5.82 13.68
N PRO A 88 12.71 6.78 13.42
CA PRO A 88 14.15 6.54 13.59
C PRO A 88 14.57 6.15 15.00
N GLY A 89 13.83 6.62 16.03
CA GLY A 89 14.11 6.27 17.43
C GLY A 89 13.95 4.77 17.70
N LEU A 90 13.01 4.11 17.02
CA LEU A 90 12.81 2.67 17.14
C LEU A 90 13.87 1.87 16.37
N TRP A 91 14.35 2.37 15.20
CA TRP A 91 15.51 1.79 14.52
C TRP A 91 16.75 1.82 15.41
N LEU A 92 17.02 2.96 16.06
CA LEU A 92 18.14 3.10 17.00
C LEU A 92 17.98 2.22 18.24
N ALA A 93 16.76 2.02 18.74
CA ALA A 93 16.47 1.11 19.85
C ALA A 93 16.80 -0.35 19.52
N LEU A 94 16.50 -0.80 18.31
CA LEU A 94 16.89 -2.12 17.79
C LEU A 94 18.41 -2.26 17.69
N LEU A 95 19.09 -1.24 17.14
CA LEU A 95 20.55 -1.27 16.97
C LEU A 95 21.28 -1.28 18.30
N SER A 96 20.78 -0.54 19.29
CA SER A 96 21.37 -0.47 20.63
C SER A 96 20.98 -1.63 21.56
N GLY A 97 20.09 -2.54 21.14
CA GLY A 97 19.60 -3.65 21.94
C GLY A 97 18.61 -3.26 23.06
N LYS A 98 18.20 -1.99 23.14
CA LYS A 98 17.14 -1.52 24.06
C LYS A 98 15.81 -2.19 23.72
N LEU A 99 15.53 -2.35 22.43
CA LEU A 99 14.48 -3.21 21.89
C LEU A 99 15.17 -4.44 21.29
N ARG A 100 14.83 -5.63 21.78
CA ARG A 100 15.45 -6.88 21.32
C ARG A 100 14.76 -7.42 20.08
N ARG A 101 15.51 -8.18 19.29
CA ARG A 101 15.01 -8.83 18.07
C ARG A 101 13.70 -9.59 18.31
N ASN A 102 13.65 -10.46 19.31
CA ASN A 102 12.49 -11.29 19.64
C ASN A 102 11.25 -10.52 20.13
N GLN A 103 11.36 -9.21 20.34
CA GLN A 103 10.26 -8.34 20.72
C GLN A 103 9.67 -7.57 19.52
N ALA A 104 10.29 -7.60 18.32
CA ALA A 104 9.98 -6.70 17.22
C ALA A 104 9.46 -7.46 15.99
N PHE A 105 8.20 -7.25 15.66
CA PHE A 105 7.51 -7.72 14.46
C PHE A 105 7.16 -6.53 13.57
N TRP A 106 7.35 -6.64 12.27
CA TRP A 106 7.18 -5.50 11.38
C TRP A 106 6.33 -5.86 10.17
N HIS A 107 5.24 -5.12 9.97
CA HIS A 107 4.44 -5.11 8.76
C HIS A 107 4.89 -3.95 7.87
N VAL A 108 5.48 -4.27 6.75
CA VAL A 108 6.03 -3.33 5.77
C VAL A 108 4.90 -2.62 5.03
N TRP A 109 5.04 -1.31 4.83
CA TRP A 109 4.09 -0.48 4.07
C TRP A 109 4.67 0.01 2.73
N GLY A 110 5.83 -0.47 2.33
CA GLY A 110 6.54 -0.12 1.11
C GLY A 110 7.49 1.06 1.29
N ALA A 111 7.01 2.27 1.56
CA ALA A 111 7.86 3.45 1.72
C ALA A 111 8.87 3.36 2.88
N ASP A 112 8.61 2.52 3.87
CA ASP A 112 9.54 2.21 4.96
C ASP A 112 10.60 1.15 4.59
N LEU A 113 10.47 0.50 3.44
CA LEU A 113 11.41 -0.49 2.92
C LEU A 113 12.29 0.09 1.81
N TYR A 114 11.70 0.80 0.83
CA TYR A 114 12.40 1.30 -0.34
C TYR A 114 13.19 2.58 -0.05
N GLU A 115 14.24 2.83 -0.84
CA GLU A 115 15.20 3.91 -0.66
C GLU A 115 15.08 4.88 -1.84
N GLU A 116 14.27 5.92 -1.66
CA GLU A 116 13.96 6.90 -2.73
C GLU A 116 14.75 8.21 -2.62
N GLY A 117 15.33 8.48 -1.43
CA GLY A 117 16.11 9.70 -1.19
C GLY A 117 17.54 9.61 -1.70
N SER A 118 18.06 10.72 -2.23
CA SER A 118 19.45 10.85 -2.68
C SER A 118 20.28 11.76 -1.78
N GLY A 119 21.61 11.57 -1.79
CA GLY A 119 22.57 12.35 -1.02
C GLY A 119 23.14 11.64 0.21
N LEU A 120 24.27 12.15 0.73
CA LEU A 120 25.04 11.52 1.82
C LEU A 120 24.23 11.29 3.10
N LYS A 121 23.39 12.24 3.47
CA LYS A 121 22.51 12.14 4.65
C LYS A 121 21.57 10.94 4.54
N TYR A 122 20.96 10.75 3.37
CA TYR A 122 20.06 9.62 3.12
C TYR A 122 20.83 8.30 3.07
N GLN A 123 22.04 8.26 2.51
CA GLN A 123 22.86 7.05 2.47
C GLN A 123 23.20 6.55 3.88
N LEU A 124 23.62 7.45 4.79
CA LEU A 124 23.88 7.08 6.19
C LEU A 124 22.59 6.61 6.90
N PHE A 125 21.49 7.32 6.70
CA PHE A 125 20.19 6.94 7.27
C PHE A 125 19.76 5.55 6.78
N TYR A 126 19.87 5.29 5.48
CA TYR A 126 19.51 3.99 4.91
C TYR A 126 20.43 2.86 5.37
N LEU A 127 21.71 3.13 5.56
CA LEU A 127 22.63 2.15 6.13
C LEU A 127 22.18 1.72 7.54
N LEU A 128 21.91 2.69 8.42
CA LEU A 128 21.41 2.41 9.77
C LEU A 128 20.06 1.68 9.75
N ARG A 129 19.16 2.11 8.88
CA ARG A 129 17.85 1.46 8.70
C ARG A 129 17.98 0.02 8.25
N ARG A 130 18.84 -0.28 7.25
CA ARG A 130 19.10 -1.66 6.79
C ARG A 130 19.60 -2.53 7.94
N LEU A 131 20.56 -2.05 8.71
CA LEU A 131 21.09 -2.81 9.85
C LEU A 131 20.01 -3.11 10.89
N ALA A 132 19.14 -2.13 11.18
CA ALA A 132 18.02 -2.31 12.10
C ALA A 132 16.94 -3.27 11.55
N GLN A 133 16.65 -3.20 10.26
CA GLN A 133 15.71 -4.11 9.59
C GLN A 133 16.12 -5.58 9.72
N GLY A 134 17.41 -5.89 9.74
CA GLY A 134 17.92 -7.25 10.01
C GLY A 134 17.74 -7.73 11.46
N ARG A 135 17.28 -6.87 12.36
CA ARG A 135 17.03 -7.18 13.77
C ARG A 135 15.55 -7.30 14.13
N MET A 136 14.75 -7.81 13.20
CA MET A 136 13.36 -8.15 13.43
C MET A 136 13.21 -9.63 13.79
N ALA A 137 12.22 -9.95 14.63
CA ALA A 137 11.81 -11.32 14.91
C ALA A 137 11.25 -11.96 13.63
N ARG A 138 10.28 -11.25 13.03
CA ARG A 138 9.63 -11.63 11.77
C ARG A 138 9.19 -10.37 11.01
N VAL A 139 9.17 -10.47 9.70
CA VAL A 139 8.70 -9.40 8.80
C VAL A 139 7.52 -9.89 7.99
N PHE A 140 6.50 -9.07 7.92
CA PHE A 140 5.27 -9.31 7.19
C PHE A 140 5.15 -8.30 6.04
N ALA A 141 4.90 -8.78 4.84
CA ALA A 141 4.73 -7.89 3.68
C ALA A 141 4.05 -8.62 2.50
N THR A 142 3.82 -7.91 1.41
CA THR A 142 3.46 -8.50 0.12
C THR A 142 4.57 -9.39 -0.42
N ARG A 143 4.27 -10.28 -1.36
CA ARG A 143 5.27 -11.18 -1.94
C ARG A 143 6.44 -10.42 -2.58
N GLY A 144 6.13 -9.37 -3.31
CA GLY A 144 7.16 -8.56 -3.96
C GLY A 144 8.07 -7.84 -2.98
N ASP A 145 7.52 -7.29 -1.89
CA ASP A 145 8.30 -6.62 -0.84
C ASP A 145 9.13 -7.63 -0.05
N LEU A 146 8.60 -8.82 0.25
CA LEU A 146 9.35 -9.89 0.90
C LEU A 146 10.54 -10.33 0.04
N TYR A 147 10.34 -10.47 -1.28
CA TYR A 147 11.45 -10.79 -2.19
C TYR A 147 12.56 -9.75 -2.12
N HIS A 148 12.21 -8.45 -2.16
CA HIS A 148 13.17 -7.36 -2.03
C HIS A 148 13.87 -7.36 -0.66
N TYR A 149 13.12 -7.55 0.42
CA TYR A 149 13.66 -7.61 1.79
C TYR A 149 14.65 -8.76 1.98
N GLN A 150 14.29 -9.97 1.52
CA GLN A 150 15.09 -11.19 1.68
C GLN A 150 16.43 -11.15 0.91
N GLN A 151 16.53 -10.34 -0.15
CA GLN A 151 17.82 -10.11 -0.82
C GLN A 151 18.90 -9.58 0.13
N ARG A 152 18.49 -8.81 1.13
CA ARG A 152 19.39 -8.21 2.14
C ARG A 152 19.40 -8.96 3.46
N HIS A 153 18.29 -9.58 3.82
CA HIS A 153 18.07 -10.23 5.12
C HIS A 153 17.54 -11.67 5.00
N PRO A 154 18.27 -12.59 4.34
CA PRO A 154 17.78 -13.94 4.04
C PRO A 154 17.53 -14.82 5.27
N ARG A 155 18.06 -14.43 6.44
CA ARG A 155 17.93 -15.19 7.70
C ARG A 155 16.80 -14.71 8.60
N VAL A 156 16.13 -13.62 8.26
CA VAL A 156 15.00 -13.12 9.05
C VAL A 156 13.74 -13.86 8.60
N PRO A 157 12.97 -14.47 9.50
CA PRO A 157 11.69 -15.09 9.16
C PRO A 157 10.73 -14.07 8.52
N THR A 158 10.02 -14.50 7.49
CA THR A 158 9.06 -13.67 6.77
C THR A 158 7.75 -14.39 6.57
N SER A 159 6.65 -13.65 6.50
CA SER A 159 5.32 -14.18 6.17
C SER A 159 4.56 -13.19 5.30
N LEU A 160 3.70 -13.72 4.44
CA LEU A 160 2.84 -12.92 3.58
C LEU A 160 1.78 -12.22 4.42
N LEU A 161 1.61 -10.92 4.19
CA LEU A 161 0.54 -10.13 4.81
C LEU A 161 0.20 -8.93 3.94
N TYR A 162 -1.08 -8.74 3.69
CA TYR A 162 -1.57 -7.59 2.93
C TYR A 162 -2.13 -6.51 3.83
N PHE A 163 -1.89 -5.24 3.46
CA PHE A 163 -2.45 -4.09 4.15
C PHE A 163 -3.99 -4.16 4.13
N PRO A 164 -4.68 -3.89 5.26
CA PRO A 164 -6.13 -3.97 5.31
C PRO A 164 -6.75 -2.85 4.46
N THR A 165 -7.27 -3.21 3.31
CA THR A 165 -7.98 -2.32 2.41
C THR A 165 -9.49 -2.47 2.59
N ARG A 166 -10.29 -1.45 2.21
CA ARG A 166 -11.75 -1.51 2.26
C ARG A 166 -12.38 -2.36 1.15
N MET A 167 -11.60 -3.15 0.46
CA MET A 167 -11.95 -3.79 -0.81
C MET A 167 -13.17 -4.73 -0.80
N PRO A 168 -13.50 -5.47 0.28
CA PRO A 168 -14.63 -6.39 0.25
C PRO A 168 -15.99 -5.71 0.19
N GLU A 169 -16.05 -4.42 0.54
CA GLU A 169 -17.31 -3.68 0.73
C GLU A 169 -17.71 -2.84 -0.49
N CYS A 170 -16.85 -2.76 -1.51
CA CYS A 170 -17.03 -1.85 -2.63
C CYS A 170 -17.03 -2.62 -3.95
N ALA A 171 -18.13 -2.56 -4.68
CA ALA A 171 -18.21 -3.02 -6.06
C ALA A 171 -18.12 -1.83 -7.02
N VAL A 172 -17.30 -1.95 -8.06
CA VAL A 172 -17.31 -0.97 -9.16
C VAL A 172 -18.62 -1.17 -9.93
N PRO A 173 -19.44 -0.13 -10.14
CA PRO A 173 -20.67 -0.25 -10.90
C PRO A 173 -20.36 -0.65 -12.35
N VAL A 174 -21.24 -1.41 -12.97
CA VAL A 174 -21.11 -1.74 -14.39
C VAL A 174 -21.52 -0.54 -15.23
N ALA A 175 -20.66 -0.15 -16.19
CA ALA A 175 -21.03 0.93 -17.12
C ALA A 175 -22.22 0.49 -17.99
N THR A 176 -23.25 1.31 -18.03
CA THR A 176 -24.50 1.02 -18.74
C THR A 176 -24.48 1.44 -20.21
N GLU A 177 -23.60 2.38 -20.57
CA GLU A 177 -23.51 2.95 -21.90
C GLU A 177 -22.16 2.61 -22.56
N PRO A 178 -22.15 2.35 -23.89
CA PRO A 178 -20.90 2.22 -24.63
C PRO A 178 -20.07 3.51 -24.54
N HIS A 179 -18.79 3.38 -24.35
CA HIS A 179 -17.87 4.51 -24.24
C HIS A 179 -16.55 4.21 -24.96
N ASP A 180 -15.85 5.28 -25.34
CA ASP A 180 -14.59 5.17 -26.05
C ASP A 180 -13.51 4.52 -25.18
N PHE A 181 -12.53 3.88 -25.82
CA PHE A 181 -11.42 3.25 -25.11
C PHE A 181 -10.73 4.27 -24.20
N THR A 182 -10.88 4.07 -22.90
CA THR A 182 -10.44 5.00 -21.87
C THR A 182 -9.40 4.35 -20.98
N VAL A 183 -8.27 5.03 -20.78
CA VAL A 183 -7.17 4.60 -19.92
C VAL A 183 -7.14 5.47 -18.66
N LEU A 184 -7.14 4.82 -17.50
CA LEU A 184 -6.86 5.45 -16.21
C LEU A 184 -5.35 5.50 -16.03
N LEU A 185 -4.75 6.69 -15.97
CA LEU A 185 -3.31 6.84 -15.74
C LEU A 185 -3.02 7.28 -14.31
N GLY A 186 -2.36 6.42 -13.55
CA GLY A 186 -2.04 6.68 -12.15
C GLY A 186 -3.26 6.65 -11.22
N ASN A 187 -3.03 6.91 -9.94
CA ASN A 187 -4.07 6.93 -8.91
C ASN A 187 -4.05 8.17 -8.02
N SER A 188 -3.11 9.06 -8.21
CA SER A 188 -2.94 10.30 -7.43
C SER A 188 -2.00 11.26 -8.12
N GLY A 189 -1.96 12.54 -7.70
CA GLY A 189 -1.05 13.57 -8.22
C GLY A 189 0.38 13.47 -7.70
N ASP A 190 0.76 12.40 -7.02
CA ASP A 190 2.13 12.21 -6.56
C ASP A 190 3.09 11.88 -7.71
N ARG A 191 4.31 12.46 -7.69
CA ARG A 191 5.35 12.26 -8.71
C ARG A 191 5.74 10.79 -8.92
N SER A 192 5.58 9.94 -7.91
CA SER A 192 5.84 8.51 -8.01
C SER A 192 4.96 7.80 -9.04
N ASN A 193 3.80 8.38 -9.41
CA ASN A 193 2.96 7.87 -10.50
C ASN A 193 3.59 8.02 -11.88
N ARG A 194 4.58 8.91 -12.06
CA ARG A 194 5.35 9.09 -13.30
C ARG A 194 4.45 9.32 -14.53
N HIS A 195 3.46 10.18 -14.38
CA HIS A 195 2.41 10.42 -15.39
C HIS A 195 2.97 10.79 -16.77
N ILE A 196 4.04 11.59 -16.83
CA ILE A 196 4.67 12.00 -18.11
C ILE A 196 5.18 10.78 -18.86
N ALA A 197 5.92 9.89 -18.18
CA ALA A 197 6.38 8.62 -18.78
C ALA A 197 5.19 7.73 -19.19
N GLY A 198 4.13 7.71 -18.38
CA GLY A 198 2.89 7.01 -18.70
C GLY A 198 2.20 7.54 -19.95
N LEU A 199 2.04 8.87 -20.09
CA LEU A 199 1.45 9.50 -21.28
C LEU A 199 2.25 9.16 -22.55
N GLN A 200 3.58 9.22 -22.48
CA GLN A 200 4.47 8.88 -23.61
C GLN A 200 4.31 7.40 -24.01
N ALA A 201 4.27 6.49 -23.04
CA ALA A 201 4.08 5.07 -23.28
C ALA A 201 2.69 4.78 -23.88
N ILE A 202 1.63 5.35 -23.31
CA ILE A 202 0.25 5.19 -23.79
C ILE A 202 0.14 5.65 -25.25
N LYS A 203 0.67 6.86 -25.57
CA LYS A 203 0.67 7.36 -26.94
C LYS A 203 1.41 6.45 -27.90
N SER A 204 2.56 5.94 -27.49
CA SER A 204 3.38 5.02 -28.30
C SER A 204 2.66 3.69 -28.60
N GLN A 205 1.88 3.16 -27.64
CA GLN A 205 1.23 1.87 -27.74
C GLN A 205 -0.16 1.93 -28.38
N PHE A 206 -0.93 2.97 -28.08
CA PHE A 206 -2.35 3.07 -28.45
C PHE A 206 -2.68 4.27 -29.36
N GLY A 207 -1.71 5.15 -29.64
CA GLY A 207 -1.94 6.37 -30.41
C GLY A 207 -2.54 7.50 -29.57
N ASP A 208 -2.99 8.56 -30.24
CA ASP A 208 -3.49 9.80 -29.63
C ASP A 208 -5.01 9.99 -29.71
N GLN A 209 -5.73 8.99 -30.22
CA GLN A 209 -7.19 9.05 -30.37
C GLN A 209 -7.95 8.44 -29.17
N ILE A 210 -7.25 7.81 -28.23
CA ILE A 210 -7.85 7.22 -27.03
C ILE A 210 -8.06 8.29 -25.95
N LYS A 211 -8.99 8.04 -25.04
CA LYS A 211 -9.20 8.89 -23.85
C LYS A 211 -8.28 8.47 -22.72
N VAL A 212 -7.69 9.46 -22.05
CA VAL A 212 -6.87 9.26 -20.84
C VAL A 212 -7.43 10.10 -19.71
N VAL A 213 -7.64 9.50 -18.54
CA VAL A 213 -8.10 10.17 -17.34
C VAL A 213 -7.04 10.05 -16.25
N ILE A 214 -6.68 11.19 -15.66
CA ILE A 214 -5.59 11.28 -14.68
C ILE A 214 -6.13 11.88 -13.37
N PRO A 215 -6.30 11.07 -12.29
CA PRO A 215 -6.63 11.57 -10.97
C PRO A 215 -5.42 12.29 -10.34
N LEU A 216 -5.56 13.57 -10.00
CA LEU A 216 -4.48 14.41 -9.48
C LEU A 216 -4.83 15.12 -8.16
N GLY A 217 -6.07 14.98 -7.67
CA GLY A 217 -6.59 15.72 -6.51
C GLY A 217 -5.98 15.35 -5.14
N TYR A 218 -4.98 14.47 -5.08
CA TYR A 218 -4.25 14.10 -3.87
C TYR A 218 -2.81 13.68 -4.24
N PRO A 219 -1.79 14.01 -3.43
CA PRO A 219 -1.83 14.90 -2.27
C PRO A 219 -1.95 16.39 -2.66
N ALA A 220 -2.24 17.24 -1.68
CA ALA A 220 -2.23 18.68 -1.87
C ALA A 220 -0.80 19.21 -2.13
N ASN A 221 -0.68 20.44 -2.66
CA ASN A 221 0.59 21.14 -2.91
C ASN A 221 1.48 20.54 -4.01
N ASN A 222 0.88 19.92 -5.02
CA ASN A 222 1.58 19.36 -6.19
C ASN A 222 1.37 20.18 -7.48
N ASP A 223 0.94 21.43 -7.39
CA ASP A 223 0.54 22.25 -8.55
C ASP A 223 1.62 22.34 -9.62
N THR A 224 2.89 22.50 -9.23
CA THR A 224 4.02 22.54 -10.18
C THR A 224 4.08 21.26 -11.01
N TYR A 225 4.01 20.11 -10.38
CA TYR A 225 4.03 18.83 -11.09
C TYR A 225 2.77 18.61 -11.93
N ILE A 226 1.61 18.99 -11.42
CA ILE A 226 0.34 18.90 -12.16
C ILE A 226 0.41 19.74 -13.43
N ASN A 227 1.03 20.92 -13.38
CA ASN A 227 1.21 21.77 -14.55
C ASN A 227 2.23 21.19 -15.54
N GLU A 228 3.31 20.55 -15.09
CA GLU A 228 4.23 19.78 -15.94
C GLU A 228 3.46 18.67 -16.69
N VAL A 229 2.63 17.89 -15.99
CA VAL A 229 1.77 16.85 -16.58
C VAL A 229 0.78 17.43 -17.58
N ALA A 230 0.14 18.55 -17.26
CA ALA A 230 -0.81 19.22 -18.15
C ALA A 230 -0.15 19.69 -19.47
N THR A 231 1.06 20.24 -19.37
CA THR A 231 1.83 20.69 -20.54
C THR A 231 2.18 19.52 -21.45
N GLU A 232 2.67 18.42 -20.89
CA GLU A 232 3.01 17.21 -21.65
C GLU A 232 1.76 16.55 -22.26
N ALA A 233 0.66 16.52 -21.51
CA ALA A 233 -0.62 15.98 -22.00
C ALA A 233 -1.12 16.75 -23.23
N ALA A 234 -1.06 18.08 -23.20
CA ALA A 234 -1.48 18.93 -24.34
C ALA A 234 -0.57 18.73 -25.56
N LEU A 235 0.73 18.50 -25.34
CA LEU A 235 1.68 18.25 -26.42
C LEU A 235 1.46 16.87 -27.06
N LEU A 236 1.24 15.85 -26.27
CA LEU A 236 1.10 14.48 -26.73
C LEU A 236 -0.29 14.17 -27.30
N PHE A 237 -1.33 14.78 -26.76
CA PHE A 237 -2.74 14.57 -27.11
C PHE A 237 -3.42 15.92 -27.48
N PRO A 238 -3.09 16.50 -28.63
CA PRO A 238 -3.51 17.87 -28.99
C PRO A 238 -5.02 18.00 -29.20
N ASN A 239 -5.75 16.91 -29.40
CA ASN A 239 -7.20 16.91 -29.65
C ASN A 239 -8.03 16.86 -28.35
N GLY A 240 -7.44 17.13 -27.18
CA GLY A 240 -8.14 17.23 -25.90
C GLY A 240 -8.63 15.88 -25.32
N GLN A 241 -7.95 14.79 -25.66
CA GLN A 241 -8.31 13.44 -25.21
C GLN A 241 -7.88 13.15 -23.75
N VAL A 242 -7.17 14.06 -23.09
CA VAL A 242 -6.70 13.89 -21.71
C VAL A 242 -7.53 14.74 -20.75
N THR A 243 -8.14 14.07 -19.76
CA THR A 243 -8.88 14.72 -18.68
C THR A 243 -8.04 14.69 -17.40
N LEU A 244 -7.72 15.87 -16.87
CA LEU A 244 -6.99 16.03 -15.61
C LEU A 244 -7.98 16.32 -14.48
N LEU A 245 -8.14 15.40 -13.54
CA LEU A 245 -8.98 15.56 -12.36
C LEU A 245 -8.16 16.19 -11.23
N ARG A 246 -8.14 17.51 -11.19
CA ARG A 246 -7.31 18.28 -10.25
C ARG A 246 -7.87 18.32 -8.83
N ASP A 247 -9.18 18.21 -8.71
CA ASP A 247 -9.88 18.21 -7.43
C ASP A 247 -9.99 16.79 -6.86
N LYS A 248 -10.04 16.71 -5.54
CA LYS A 248 -10.33 15.46 -4.86
C LYS A 248 -11.79 15.07 -5.14
N ILE A 249 -11.98 13.93 -5.78
CA ILE A 249 -13.30 13.35 -6.00
C ILE A 249 -13.68 12.45 -4.81
N ASP A 250 -14.97 12.36 -4.52
CA ASP A 250 -15.46 11.41 -3.54
C ASP A 250 -15.32 9.96 -4.04
N PHE A 251 -15.52 9.01 -3.12
CA PHE A 251 -15.28 7.61 -3.41
C PHE A 251 -16.28 7.03 -4.42
N ASP A 252 -17.54 7.43 -4.37
CA ASP A 252 -18.56 6.94 -5.30
C ASP A 252 -18.33 7.48 -6.72
N ALA A 253 -17.93 8.76 -6.84
CA ALA A 253 -17.52 9.34 -8.12
C ALA A 253 -16.26 8.64 -8.65
N TYR A 254 -15.34 8.23 -7.78
CA TYR A 254 -14.17 7.44 -8.19
C TYR A 254 -14.56 6.05 -8.71
N LEU A 255 -15.48 5.36 -8.06
CA LEU A 255 -16.00 4.08 -8.56
C LEU A 255 -16.70 4.23 -9.91
N ALA A 256 -17.51 5.29 -10.08
CA ALA A 256 -18.14 5.61 -11.35
C ALA A 256 -17.13 5.96 -12.46
N LEU A 257 -16.01 6.59 -12.11
CA LEU A 257 -14.90 6.82 -13.03
C LEU A 257 -14.27 5.49 -13.46
N LEU A 258 -13.95 4.61 -12.52
CA LEU A 258 -13.34 3.30 -12.81
C LEU A 258 -14.23 2.48 -13.77
N SER A 259 -15.55 2.49 -13.58
CA SER A 259 -16.47 1.73 -14.42
C SER A 259 -16.43 2.11 -15.91
N ARG A 260 -15.92 3.30 -16.24
CA ARG A 260 -15.76 3.79 -17.61
C ARG A 260 -14.36 3.56 -18.19
N CYS A 261 -13.45 2.98 -17.42
CA CYS A 261 -12.10 2.69 -17.86
C CYS A 261 -12.00 1.29 -18.46
N HIS A 262 -11.22 1.13 -19.52
CA HIS A 262 -10.93 -0.16 -20.15
C HIS A 262 -9.58 -0.71 -19.72
N LEU A 263 -8.69 0.17 -19.27
CA LEU A 263 -7.32 -0.16 -18.88
C LEU A 263 -6.84 0.78 -17.79
N GLY A 264 -6.22 0.23 -16.74
CA GLY A 264 -5.38 0.99 -15.81
C GLY A 264 -3.94 1.06 -16.32
N TYR A 265 -3.24 2.18 -16.09
CA TYR A 265 -1.85 2.33 -16.49
C TYR A 265 -1.03 2.93 -15.34
N PHE A 266 -0.13 2.14 -14.74
CA PHE A 266 0.55 2.52 -13.50
C PHE A 266 2.07 2.40 -13.64
N MET A 267 2.75 3.53 -13.57
CA MET A 267 4.20 3.64 -13.77
C MET A 267 5.01 3.71 -12.46
N PHE A 268 4.35 3.61 -11.30
CA PHE A 268 5.05 3.62 -10.03
C PHE A 268 5.94 2.36 -9.85
N GLU A 269 7.13 2.57 -9.30
CA GLU A 269 8.18 1.54 -9.21
C GLU A 269 8.24 0.84 -7.84
N ARG A 270 7.39 1.21 -6.91
CA ARG A 270 7.21 0.57 -5.60
C ARG A 270 5.78 0.08 -5.43
N GLN A 271 5.53 -0.74 -4.43
CA GLN A 271 4.18 -1.10 -4.03
C GLN A 271 3.40 0.17 -3.64
N GLN A 272 2.36 0.47 -4.40
CA GLN A 272 1.53 1.67 -4.26
C GLN A 272 0.18 1.42 -4.93
N GLY A 273 -0.87 2.12 -4.49
CA GLY A 273 -2.18 2.10 -5.14
C GLY A 273 -2.88 0.74 -5.15
N ILE A 274 -2.54 -0.18 -4.23
CA ILE A 274 -3.15 -1.52 -4.15
C ILE A 274 -4.68 -1.43 -4.11
N GLY A 275 -5.23 -0.45 -3.39
CA GLY A 275 -6.67 -0.23 -3.37
C GLY A 275 -7.27 -0.08 -4.78
N THR A 276 -6.67 0.77 -5.60
CA THR A 276 -7.10 0.95 -7.00
C THR A 276 -6.93 -0.34 -7.82
N LEU A 277 -5.79 -1.02 -7.70
CA LEU A 277 -5.53 -2.26 -8.42
C LEU A 277 -6.57 -3.34 -8.09
N CYS A 278 -6.92 -3.48 -6.79
CA CYS A 278 -7.95 -4.40 -6.38
C CYS A 278 -9.33 -4.05 -6.96
N LEU A 279 -9.73 -2.76 -6.94
CA LEU A 279 -10.99 -2.33 -7.57
C LEU A 279 -11.04 -2.67 -9.06
N LEU A 280 -9.95 -2.47 -9.78
CA LEU A 280 -9.85 -2.84 -11.19
C LEU A 280 -9.96 -4.35 -11.39
N ILE A 281 -9.33 -5.17 -10.54
CA ILE A 281 -9.47 -6.64 -10.59
C ILE A 281 -10.93 -7.04 -10.37
N GLN A 282 -11.62 -6.49 -9.36
CA GLN A 282 -13.03 -6.78 -9.10
C GLN A 282 -13.93 -6.38 -10.27
N ALA A 283 -13.60 -5.30 -10.96
CA ALA A 283 -14.33 -4.82 -12.13
C ALA A 283 -13.98 -5.58 -13.42
N GLY A 284 -13.03 -6.51 -13.40
CA GLY A 284 -12.52 -7.17 -14.59
C GLY A 284 -11.77 -6.24 -15.53
N ILE A 285 -11.22 -5.14 -15.02
CA ILE A 285 -10.48 -4.14 -15.79
C ILE A 285 -8.98 -4.45 -15.69
N PRO A 286 -8.30 -4.82 -16.79
CA PRO A 286 -6.87 -5.10 -16.79
C PRO A 286 -6.07 -3.83 -16.55
N PHE A 287 -4.82 -4.01 -16.13
CA PHE A 287 -3.93 -2.88 -15.92
C PHE A 287 -2.47 -3.22 -16.25
N VAL A 288 -1.73 -2.17 -16.58
CA VAL A 288 -0.32 -2.19 -16.91
C VAL A 288 0.49 -1.73 -15.71
N LEU A 289 1.58 -2.42 -15.41
CA LEU A 289 2.55 -2.06 -14.38
C LEU A 289 3.94 -1.81 -14.96
N SER A 290 4.73 -1.00 -14.27
CA SER A 290 6.18 -1.03 -14.46
C SER A 290 6.76 -2.35 -13.99
N ARG A 291 7.71 -2.95 -14.71
CA ARG A 291 8.43 -4.16 -14.26
C ARG A 291 9.18 -3.96 -12.95
N LYS A 292 9.48 -2.72 -12.59
CA LYS A 292 10.11 -2.38 -11.32
C LYS A 292 9.14 -2.41 -10.14
N ASN A 293 7.82 -2.35 -10.40
CA ASN A 293 6.84 -2.48 -9.33
C ASN A 293 6.80 -3.92 -8.81
N PRO A 294 7.16 -4.18 -7.55
CA PRO A 294 7.30 -5.55 -7.04
C PRO A 294 5.97 -6.32 -6.95
N PHE A 295 4.83 -5.62 -6.93
CA PHE A 295 3.50 -6.22 -6.76
C PHE A 295 3.08 -7.16 -7.91
N TRP A 296 3.73 -7.08 -9.09
CA TRP A 296 3.49 -8.03 -10.15
C TRP A 296 3.73 -9.50 -9.72
N ARG A 297 4.60 -9.73 -8.73
CA ARG A 297 4.86 -11.07 -8.18
C ARG A 297 3.65 -11.61 -7.44
N ASP A 298 2.97 -10.75 -6.68
CA ASP A 298 1.73 -11.07 -5.98
C ASP A 298 0.62 -11.42 -6.97
N LEU A 299 0.47 -10.65 -8.04
CA LEU A 299 -0.50 -10.91 -9.10
C LEU A 299 -0.22 -12.25 -9.80
N SER A 300 1.03 -12.50 -10.19
CA SER A 300 1.44 -13.73 -10.88
C SER A 300 1.23 -14.96 -10.01
N GLU A 301 1.51 -14.88 -8.70
CA GLU A 301 1.28 -15.98 -7.75
C GLU A 301 -0.20 -16.34 -7.63
N GLN A 302 -1.09 -15.34 -7.80
CA GLN A 302 -2.54 -15.55 -7.81
C GLN A 302 -3.11 -15.93 -9.19
N GLY A 303 -2.25 -16.15 -10.20
CA GLY A 303 -2.68 -16.48 -11.56
C GLY A 303 -3.36 -15.33 -12.30
N LEU A 304 -3.20 -14.09 -11.83
CA LEU A 304 -3.78 -12.91 -12.46
C LEU A 304 -2.96 -12.45 -13.68
N PRO A 305 -3.57 -11.94 -14.74
CA PRO A 305 -2.86 -11.41 -15.89
C PRO A 305 -2.05 -10.17 -15.49
N VAL A 306 -0.80 -10.10 -15.93
CA VAL A 306 0.07 -8.95 -15.72
C VAL A 306 0.51 -8.40 -17.07
N LEU A 307 0.19 -7.13 -17.34
CA LEU A 307 0.69 -6.40 -18.48
C LEU A 307 1.80 -5.47 -18.03
N PHE A 308 2.85 -5.33 -18.81
CA PHE A 308 3.96 -4.43 -18.49
C PHE A 308 4.07 -3.27 -19.47
N SER A 309 4.52 -2.13 -18.97
CA SER A 309 4.64 -0.89 -19.75
C SER A 309 5.65 -0.96 -20.89
N ASP A 310 6.58 -1.91 -20.84
CA ASP A 310 7.59 -2.18 -21.87
C ASP A 310 7.21 -3.33 -22.81
N ASP A 311 6.04 -3.96 -22.61
CA ASP A 311 5.49 -4.94 -23.55
C ASP A 311 4.93 -4.26 -24.82
N ALA A 312 4.88 -4.99 -25.92
CA ALA A 312 4.10 -4.57 -27.09
C ALA A 312 2.60 -4.77 -26.78
N LEU A 313 1.92 -3.69 -26.42
CA LEU A 313 0.51 -3.71 -26.04
C LEU A 313 -0.36 -3.19 -27.19
N ASP A 314 -1.49 -3.86 -27.39
CA ASP A 314 -2.56 -3.45 -28.28
C ASP A 314 -3.93 -3.80 -27.68
N SER A 315 -5.00 -3.40 -28.34
CA SER A 315 -6.37 -3.65 -27.89
C SER A 315 -6.68 -5.15 -27.76
N ALA A 316 -6.06 -6.01 -28.56
CA ALA A 316 -6.29 -7.45 -28.49
C ALA A 316 -5.70 -8.07 -27.22
N ARG A 317 -4.48 -7.65 -26.83
CA ARG A 317 -3.85 -8.07 -25.58
C ARG A 317 -4.60 -7.57 -24.36
N VAL A 318 -5.12 -6.34 -24.42
CA VAL A 318 -5.96 -5.78 -23.34
C VAL A 318 -7.25 -6.59 -23.21
N ALA A 319 -7.93 -6.90 -24.32
CA ALA A 319 -9.15 -7.71 -24.31
C ALA A 319 -8.90 -9.14 -23.80
N GLU A 320 -7.76 -9.75 -24.12
CA GLU A 320 -7.37 -11.06 -23.58
C GLU A 320 -7.16 -11.01 -22.06
N ALA A 321 -6.41 -10.03 -21.56
CA ALA A 321 -6.23 -9.85 -20.13
C ALA A 321 -7.56 -9.60 -19.40
N GLN A 322 -8.49 -8.87 -20.02
CA GLN A 322 -9.83 -8.67 -19.49
C GLN A 322 -10.61 -10.00 -19.38
N ARG A 323 -10.59 -10.83 -20.42
CA ARG A 323 -11.23 -12.15 -20.37
C ARG A 323 -10.67 -13.03 -19.27
N GLN A 324 -9.35 -13.00 -19.05
CA GLN A 324 -8.70 -13.75 -17.99
C GLN A 324 -9.12 -13.25 -16.61
N LEU A 325 -9.17 -11.92 -16.38
CA LEU A 325 -9.64 -11.34 -15.13
C LEU A 325 -11.10 -11.70 -14.81
N MET A 326 -11.98 -11.68 -15.81
CA MET A 326 -13.39 -12.03 -15.65
C MET A 326 -13.62 -13.50 -15.29
N GLN A 327 -12.64 -14.37 -15.53
CA GLN A 327 -12.69 -15.80 -15.15
C GLN A 327 -12.15 -16.04 -13.73
N CYS A 328 -11.47 -15.06 -13.12
CA CYS A 328 -10.94 -15.20 -11.78
C CYS A 328 -12.06 -15.07 -10.75
N ASP A 329 -12.04 -15.97 -9.76
CA ASP A 329 -12.86 -15.82 -8.55
C ASP A 329 -12.13 -14.92 -7.54
N PRO A 330 -12.62 -13.71 -7.24
CA PRO A 330 -11.99 -12.83 -6.26
C PRO A 330 -11.80 -13.48 -4.88
N ALA A 331 -12.69 -14.39 -4.47
CA ALA A 331 -12.59 -15.08 -3.19
C ALA A 331 -11.38 -16.02 -3.10
N SER A 332 -10.81 -16.44 -4.24
CA SER A 332 -9.59 -17.26 -4.28
C SER A 332 -8.30 -16.45 -4.16
N ILE A 333 -8.38 -15.12 -4.30
CA ILE A 333 -7.22 -14.23 -4.31
C ILE A 333 -6.79 -13.90 -2.88
N ALA A 334 -5.51 -14.12 -2.54
CA ALA A 334 -5.00 -14.00 -1.17
C ALA A 334 -5.11 -12.59 -0.56
N PHE A 335 -5.17 -11.54 -1.36
CA PHE A 335 -5.32 -10.16 -0.89
C PHE A 335 -6.77 -9.63 -0.95
N PHE A 336 -7.74 -10.52 -1.19
CA PHE A 336 -9.17 -10.27 -1.03
C PHE A 336 -9.72 -11.05 0.18
N ALA A 337 -10.93 -10.70 0.64
CA ALA A 337 -11.63 -11.51 1.62
C ALA A 337 -12.10 -12.85 0.99
N PRO A 338 -12.01 -14.01 1.67
CA PRO A 338 -11.53 -14.18 3.05
C PRO A 338 -10.01 -14.34 3.19
N GLY A 339 -9.26 -14.41 2.09
CA GLY A 339 -7.82 -14.75 2.06
C GLY A 339 -6.97 -13.82 2.93
N TYR A 340 -7.16 -12.49 2.82
CA TYR A 340 -6.37 -11.55 3.60
C TYR A 340 -6.65 -11.62 5.12
N LEU A 341 -7.86 -12.01 5.54
CA LEU A 341 -8.20 -12.23 6.96
C LEU A 341 -7.47 -13.44 7.53
N ALA A 342 -7.32 -14.51 6.74
CA ALA A 342 -6.52 -15.67 7.13
C ALA A 342 -5.05 -15.27 7.37
N GLY A 343 -4.48 -14.44 6.50
CA GLY A 343 -3.14 -13.87 6.67
C GLY A 343 -2.99 -13.07 7.97
N TRP A 344 -3.97 -12.22 8.32
CA TRP A 344 -3.96 -11.48 9.58
C TRP A 344 -4.08 -12.39 10.80
N ARG A 345 -4.92 -13.42 10.75
CA ARG A 345 -5.02 -14.41 11.82
C ARG A 345 -3.68 -15.09 12.06
N GLU A 346 -3.03 -15.56 11.01
CA GLU A 346 -1.71 -16.17 11.09
C GLU A 346 -0.67 -15.19 11.63
N ALA A 347 -0.61 -13.96 11.13
CA ALA A 347 0.35 -12.95 11.58
C ALA A 347 0.22 -12.63 13.07
N LEU A 348 -1.01 -12.50 13.58
CA LEU A 348 -1.26 -12.27 15.00
C LEU A 348 -0.86 -13.49 15.83
N THR A 349 -1.24 -14.70 15.42
CA THR A 349 -0.85 -15.93 16.11
C THR A 349 0.65 -16.07 16.19
N LEU A 350 1.39 -15.90 15.09
CA LEU A 350 2.86 -15.95 15.07
C LEU A 350 3.48 -14.89 15.98
N SER A 351 2.93 -13.67 15.97
CA SER A 351 3.47 -12.58 16.80
C SER A 351 3.21 -12.78 18.31
N GLU A 352 2.13 -13.49 18.67
CA GLU A 352 1.75 -13.76 20.05
C GLU A 352 2.40 -15.04 20.62
N THR A 353 2.62 -16.07 19.80
CA THR A 353 2.99 -17.42 20.29
C THR A 353 4.39 -17.86 19.92
N GLU A 354 5.01 -17.31 18.87
CA GLU A 354 6.30 -17.80 18.36
C GLU A 354 7.41 -17.66 19.42
N ASN A 355 7.99 -18.79 19.82
CA ASN A 355 9.18 -18.83 20.67
C ASN A 355 10.41 -18.65 19.79
N LEU A 356 10.98 -17.43 19.78
CA LEU A 356 12.15 -17.03 18.98
C LEU A 356 13.43 -17.02 19.82
#